data_8c1862c9c5c963b1c5fc635f95c42b6c
#
_entry.id   8c1862c9c5c963b1c5fc635f95c42b6c
#
_cell.length_a   1.000
_cell.length_b   1.000
_cell.length_c   1.000
_cell.angle_alpha   90.00
_cell.angle_beta   90.00
_cell.angle_gamma   90.00
#
_symmetry.space_group_name_H-M   'P 1'
#
loop_
_entity.id
_entity.type
_entity.pdbx_description
1 polymer ?
#
loop_
_entity_poly.entity_id
_entity_poly.type
_entity_poly.pdbx_seq_one_letter_code
_entity_poly.pdbx_strand_id
1 'polypeptide(L)'
;MEAALKAIAAPRRRQILRLVRDGELSAGEIAAHFDVTRPAVSQHLNVLREAGLVSERRNGTKRLYQVRLEGLVPVKEFLEEFWDERLARLKNEAEREERRRDGKNS
;
A
#
# COMPACT_ATOMS: atom_id res chain seq x y z
N MET A 1 3.27 -10.06 10.94
CA MET A 1 3.23 -8.58 10.90
C MET A 1 4.61 -7.96 10.62
N GLU A 2 5.65 -8.49 11.20
CA GLU A 2 6.99 -7.91 11.02
C GLU A 2 7.45 -7.90 9.56
N ALA A 3 7.25 -9.00 8.85
CA ALA A 3 7.59 -9.07 7.42
C ALA A 3 6.80 -8.05 6.60
N ALA A 4 5.52 -7.88 6.91
CA ALA A 4 4.67 -6.91 6.23
C ALA A 4 5.14 -5.48 6.49
N LEU A 5 5.49 -5.14 7.74
CA LEU A 5 6.00 -3.81 8.08
C LEU A 5 7.31 -3.51 7.36
N LYS A 6 8.23 -4.46 7.31
CA LYS A 6 9.50 -4.31 6.59
C LYS A 6 9.26 -4.12 5.10
N ALA A 7 8.33 -4.88 4.53
CA ALA A 7 8.02 -4.80 3.10
C ALA A 7 7.46 -3.42 2.73
N ILE A 8 6.54 -2.87 3.52
CA ILE A 8 5.95 -1.56 3.22
C ILE A 8 6.83 -0.38 3.63
N ALA A 9 7.94 -0.62 4.33
CA ALA A 9 8.87 0.45 4.70
C ALA A 9 9.59 1.05 3.48
N ALA A 10 9.75 0.29 2.40
CA ALA A 10 10.41 0.77 1.19
C ALA A 10 9.42 1.53 0.31
N PRO A 11 9.72 2.80 -0.06
CA PRO A 11 8.79 3.60 -0.88
C PRO A 11 8.43 2.95 -2.21
N ARG A 12 9.39 2.31 -2.88
CA ARG A 12 9.15 1.66 -4.17
C ARG A 12 8.15 0.51 -4.04
N ARG A 13 8.24 -0.26 -2.96
CA ARG A 13 7.29 -1.35 -2.73
C ARG A 13 5.88 -0.82 -2.47
N ARG A 14 5.74 0.31 -1.77
CA ARG A 14 4.42 0.94 -1.60
C ARG A 14 3.84 1.40 -2.95
N GLN A 15 4.68 1.93 -3.85
CA GLN A 15 4.25 2.31 -5.19
C GLN A 15 3.78 1.10 -5.99
N ILE A 16 4.50 -0.02 -5.89
CA ILE A 16 4.10 -1.27 -6.55
C ILE A 16 2.73 -1.74 -6.03
N LEU A 17 2.54 -1.72 -4.71
CA LEU A 17 1.25 -2.10 -4.12
C LEU A 17 0.09 -1.26 -4.67
N ARG A 18 0.31 0.05 -4.84
CA ARG A 18 -0.71 0.92 -5.43
C ARG A 18 -1.04 0.54 -6.87
N LEU A 19 -0.03 0.16 -7.65
CA LEU A 19 -0.25 -0.25 -9.04
C LEU A 19 -1.07 -1.54 -9.15
N VAL A 20 -0.84 -2.50 -8.26
CA VAL A 20 -1.51 -3.81 -8.31
C VAL A 20 -2.73 -3.89 -7.39
N ARG A 21 -3.17 -2.76 -6.87
CA ARG A 21 -4.34 -2.67 -5.99
C ARG A 21 -5.63 -2.99 -6.74
N ASP A 22 -5.79 -2.41 -7.92
CA ASP A 22 -7.05 -2.44 -8.66
C ASP A 22 -7.07 -3.45 -9.80
N GLY A 23 -5.97 -4.16 -10.04
CA GLY A 23 -5.89 -5.16 -11.09
C GLY A 23 -4.54 -5.84 -11.11
N GLU A 24 -4.48 -6.98 -11.81
CA GLU A 24 -3.26 -7.75 -11.94
C GLU A 24 -2.32 -7.13 -12.98
N LEU A 25 -1.03 -7.09 -12.66
CA LEU A 25 0.00 -6.66 -13.60
C LEU A 25 1.17 -7.63 -13.57
N SER A 26 1.85 -7.79 -14.70
CA SER A 26 3.09 -8.54 -14.79
C SER A 26 4.27 -7.71 -14.28
N ALA A 27 5.39 -8.38 -13.98
CA ALA A 27 6.62 -7.68 -13.56
C ALA A 27 7.08 -6.68 -14.64
N GLY A 28 6.97 -7.04 -15.93
CA GLY A 28 7.33 -6.15 -17.02
C GLY A 28 6.44 -4.91 -17.09
N GLU A 29 5.13 -5.10 -16.90
CA GLU A 29 4.18 -3.99 -16.88
C GLU A 29 4.44 -3.05 -15.68
N ILE A 30 4.75 -3.61 -14.52
CA ILE A 30 5.10 -2.83 -13.33
C ILE A 30 6.38 -2.03 -13.58
N ALA A 31 7.42 -2.68 -14.14
CA ALA A 31 8.70 -2.04 -14.43
C ALA A 31 8.55 -0.87 -15.40
N ALA A 32 7.59 -0.93 -16.31
CA ALA A 32 7.33 0.14 -17.26
C ALA A 32 6.87 1.45 -16.60
N HIS A 33 6.36 1.38 -15.37
CA HIS A 33 5.94 2.57 -14.63
C HIS A 33 7.07 3.27 -13.88
N PHE A 34 8.26 2.66 -13.84
CA PHE A 34 9.38 3.17 -13.04
C PHE A 34 10.66 3.23 -13.87
N ASP A 35 11.59 4.08 -13.44
CA ASP A 35 12.94 4.14 -13.99
C ASP A 35 13.83 3.16 -13.21
N VAL A 36 13.48 1.87 -13.28
CA VAL A 36 14.19 0.78 -12.61
C VAL A 36 14.22 -0.44 -13.53
N THR A 37 15.19 -1.31 -13.29
CA THR A 37 15.32 -2.55 -14.09
C THR A 37 14.25 -3.56 -13.68
N ARG A 38 13.91 -4.44 -14.62
CA ARG A 38 12.98 -5.55 -14.36
C ARG A 38 13.48 -6.48 -13.24
N PRO A 39 14.78 -6.82 -13.14
CA PRO A 39 15.28 -7.59 -12.00
C PRO A 39 15.06 -6.91 -10.66
N ALA A 40 15.20 -5.58 -10.58
CA ALA A 40 14.95 -4.83 -9.35
C ALA A 40 13.48 -4.92 -8.94
N VAL A 41 12.56 -4.79 -9.91
CA VAL A 41 11.12 -4.98 -9.67
C VAL A 41 10.84 -6.39 -9.18
N SER A 42 11.45 -7.40 -9.79
CA SER A 42 11.27 -8.80 -9.40
C SER A 42 11.72 -9.04 -7.96
N GLN A 43 12.80 -8.40 -7.51
CA GLN A 43 13.25 -8.49 -6.12
C GLN A 43 12.23 -7.88 -5.16
N HIS A 44 11.68 -6.71 -5.50
CA HIS A 44 10.64 -6.06 -4.69
C HIS A 44 9.37 -6.93 -4.62
N LEU A 45 8.97 -7.50 -5.76
CA LEU A 45 7.82 -8.40 -5.80
C LEU A 45 8.03 -9.66 -4.96
N ASN A 46 9.25 -10.18 -4.95
CA ASN A 46 9.60 -11.34 -4.12
C ASN A 46 9.44 -11.02 -2.63
N VAL A 47 9.93 -9.87 -2.20
CA VAL A 47 9.79 -9.43 -0.80
C VAL A 47 8.31 -9.27 -0.45
N LEU A 48 7.52 -8.64 -1.31
CA LEU A 48 6.09 -8.45 -1.10
C LEU A 48 5.34 -9.78 -1.05
N ARG A 49 5.68 -10.71 -1.93
CA ARG A 49 5.05 -12.03 -1.95
C ARG A 49 5.37 -12.84 -0.70
N GLU A 50 6.63 -12.86 -0.28
CA GLU A 50 7.04 -13.56 0.93
C GLU A 50 6.41 -12.98 2.19
N ALA A 51 6.16 -11.68 2.18
CA ALA A 51 5.45 -11.00 3.27
C ALA A 51 3.93 -11.22 3.23
N GLY A 52 3.41 -11.87 2.19
CA GLY A 52 1.98 -12.12 2.05
C GLY A 52 1.16 -10.93 1.59
N LEU A 53 1.81 -9.91 1.00
CA LEU A 53 1.14 -8.67 0.58
C LEU A 53 0.70 -8.68 -0.88
N VAL A 54 1.27 -9.57 -1.70
CA VAL A 54 0.82 -9.78 -3.07
C VAL A 54 0.67 -11.27 -3.32
N SER A 55 -0.28 -11.60 -4.18
CA SER A 55 -0.45 -12.93 -4.75
C SER A 55 0.14 -12.96 -6.15
N GLU A 56 0.56 -14.14 -6.56
CA GLU A 56 1.13 -14.39 -7.87
C GLU A 56 0.30 -15.46 -8.56
N ARG A 57 -0.03 -15.22 -9.83
CA ARG A 57 -0.81 -16.15 -10.64
C ARG A 57 -0.14 -16.28 -12.00
N ARG A 58 -0.02 -17.52 -12.49
CA ARG A 58 0.46 -17.77 -13.84
C ARG A 58 -0.65 -17.59 -14.88
N ASN A 59 -0.31 -16.91 -15.97
CA ASN A 59 -1.17 -16.79 -17.13
C ASN A 59 -0.30 -16.97 -18.38
N GLY A 60 -0.25 -18.21 -18.89
CA GLY A 60 0.66 -18.56 -19.96
C GLY A 60 2.11 -18.49 -19.52
N THR A 61 2.92 -17.69 -20.22
CA THR A 61 4.33 -17.46 -19.88
C THR A 61 4.52 -16.32 -18.90
N LYS A 62 3.46 -15.61 -18.56
CA LYS A 62 3.50 -14.45 -17.66
C LYS A 62 3.09 -14.81 -16.24
N ARG A 63 3.68 -14.11 -15.28
CA ARG A 63 3.25 -14.13 -13.90
C ARG A 63 2.58 -12.79 -13.60
N LEU A 64 1.37 -12.85 -13.05
CA LEU A 64 0.57 -11.68 -12.74
C LEU A 64 0.53 -11.51 -11.21
N TYR A 65 0.65 -10.26 -10.78
CA TYR A 65 0.69 -9.91 -9.37
C TYR A 65 -0.47 -9.00 -9.02
N GLN A 66 -1.07 -9.24 -7.86
CA GLN A 66 -2.16 -8.43 -7.34
C GLN A 66 -2.01 -8.30 -5.83
N VAL A 67 -2.47 -7.18 -5.26
CA VAL A 67 -2.42 -6.98 -3.81
C VAL A 67 -3.26 -8.05 -3.11
N ARG A 68 -2.76 -8.51 -1.97
CA ARG A 68 -3.44 -9.46 -1.11
C ARG A 68 -3.82 -8.74 0.17
N LEU A 69 -5.07 -8.29 0.25
CA LEU A 69 -5.54 -7.46 1.36
C LEU A 69 -5.43 -8.15 2.71
N GLU A 70 -5.59 -9.47 2.75
CA GLU A 70 -5.49 -10.26 3.98
C GLU A 70 -4.13 -10.09 4.64
N GLY A 71 -3.08 -9.89 3.85
CA GLY A 71 -1.73 -9.67 4.36
C GLY A 71 -1.56 -8.34 5.09
N LEU A 72 -2.42 -7.37 4.80
CA LEU A 72 -2.40 -6.05 5.42
C LEU A 72 -3.24 -5.97 6.69
N VAL A 73 -4.12 -6.93 6.94
CA VAL A 73 -5.03 -6.92 8.10
C VAL A 73 -4.28 -6.77 9.43
N PRO A 74 -3.21 -7.52 9.73
CA PRO A 74 -2.50 -7.34 11.00
C PRO A 74 -1.92 -5.94 11.17
N VAL A 75 -1.43 -5.32 10.10
CA VAL A 75 -0.91 -3.95 10.13
C VAL A 75 -2.04 -2.96 10.44
N LYS A 76 -3.18 -3.13 9.78
CA LYS A 76 -4.37 -2.31 10.01
C LYS A 76 -4.83 -2.41 11.46
N GLU A 77 -4.91 -3.62 11.99
CA GLU A 77 -5.31 -3.87 13.37
C GLU A 77 -4.37 -3.22 14.37
N PHE A 78 -3.06 -3.31 14.11
CA PHE A 78 -2.06 -2.65 14.94
C PHE A 78 -2.26 -1.13 14.95
N LEU A 79 -2.47 -0.53 13.78
CA LEU A 79 -2.68 0.92 13.67
C LEU A 79 -3.98 1.35 14.35
N GLU A 80 -5.01 0.53 14.28
CA GLU A 80 -6.30 0.82 14.91
C GLU A 80 -6.22 0.88 16.43
N GLU A 81 -5.24 0.21 17.06
CA GLU A 81 -5.01 0.30 18.51
C GLU A 81 -4.74 1.73 18.97
N PHE A 82 -4.21 2.57 18.09
CA PHE A 82 -3.89 3.97 18.37
C PHE A 82 -5.01 4.93 17.97
N TRP A 83 -6.09 4.40 17.41
CA TRP A 83 -7.18 5.19 16.81
C TRP A 83 -8.39 5.17 17.74
N ASP A 84 -8.28 5.89 18.90
CA ASP A 84 -9.34 5.93 19.89
C ASP A 84 -10.24 7.17 19.71
N GLU A 85 -11.23 7.31 20.61
CA GLU A 85 -12.18 8.42 20.61
C GLU A 85 -11.51 9.79 20.69
N ARG A 86 -10.42 9.90 21.45
CA ARG A 86 -9.71 11.16 21.60
C ARG A 86 -9.08 11.61 20.30
N LEU A 87 -8.44 10.69 19.57
CA LEU A 87 -7.87 10.98 18.27
C LEU A 87 -8.97 11.35 17.26
N ALA A 88 -10.09 10.65 17.28
CA ALA A 88 -11.23 10.95 16.43
C ALA A 88 -11.77 12.36 16.72
N ARG A 89 -11.86 12.73 17.98
CA ARG A 89 -12.30 14.07 18.39
C ARG A 89 -11.34 15.15 17.93
N LEU A 90 -10.04 14.94 18.12
CA LEU A 90 -9.02 15.89 17.67
C LEU A 90 -9.08 16.12 16.16
N LYS A 91 -9.24 15.05 15.39
CA LYS A 91 -9.38 15.14 13.95
C LYS A 91 -10.63 15.94 13.56
N ASN A 92 -11.75 15.67 14.18
CA ASN A 92 -13.00 16.37 13.95
C ASN A 92 -12.90 17.86 14.29
N GLU A 93 -12.26 18.18 15.40
CA GLU A 93 -12.04 19.57 15.81
C GLU A 93 -11.15 20.31 14.82
N ALA A 94 -10.07 19.70 14.36
CA ALA A 94 -9.18 20.29 13.36
C ALA A 94 -9.93 20.55 12.05
N GLU A 95 -10.75 19.61 11.59
CA GLU A 95 -11.56 19.76 10.39
C GLU A 95 -12.61 20.86 10.53
N ARG A 96 -13.23 20.99 11.69
CA ARG A 96 -14.17 22.08 11.99
C ARG A 96 -13.49 23.44 11.95
N GLU A 97 -12.28 23.52 12.50
CA GLU A 97 -11.48 24.74 12.50
C GLU A 97 -11.16 25.19 11.08
N GLU A 98 -10.73 24.28 10.23
CA GLU A 98 -10.48 24.55 8.82
C GLU A 98 -11.74 25.05 8.10
N ARG A 99 -12.87 24.41 8.31
CA ARG A 99 -14.14 24.80 7.70
C ARG A 99 -14.58 26.19 8.17
N ARG A 100 -14.36 26.53 9.42
CA ARG A 100 -14.65 27.84 9.95
C ARG A 100 -13.79 28.93 9.30
N ARG A 101 -12.49 28.66 9.12
CA ARG A 101 -11.59 29.58 8.45
C ARG A 101 -12.01 29.82 7.01
N ASP A 102 -12.32 28.76 6.29
CA ASP A 102 -12.79 28.82 4.91
C ASP A 102 -14.09 29.61 4.82
N GLY A 103 -15.03 29.40 5.74
CA GLY A 103 -16.28 30.15 5.80
C GLY A 103 -16.09 31.62 6.06
N LYS A 104 -15.09 32.01 6.86
CA LYS A 104 -14.79 33.43 7.16
C LYS A 104 -14.14 34.15 6.00
N ASN A 105 -13.48 33.43 5.10
CA ASN A 105 -12.75 33.99 3.97
C ASN A 105 -13.57 34.07 2.69
N SER A 106 -14.82 33.65 2.74
CA SER A 106 -15.71 33.67 1.58
C SER A 106 -16.60 34.93 1.49
#